data_3ff4e41ad04b2abf67976877ddd70d8b
#
_entry.id   3ff4e41ad04b2abf67976877ddd70d8b
#
_cell.length_a   1.000
_cell.length_b   1.000
_cell.length_c   1.000
_cell.angle_alpha   90.00
_cell.angle_beta   90.00
_cell.angle_gamma   90.00
#
_symmetry.space_group_name_H-M   'P 1'
#
loop_
_entity.id
_entity.type
_entity.pdbx_description
1 polymer ?
#
loop_
_entity_poly.entity_id
_entity_poly.type
_entity_poly.pdbx_seq_one_letter_code
_entity_poly.pdbx_strand_id
1 'polypeptide(L)'
;MVRLAMAVKEPWVEYFFVGILQMRCSVVTDVTTGDTVIIDGGAEPQRIIDWVHSFSGKGPDWTNGPRSTEEMHESSIPTRTVVALLNTHAHFDHSGHIPDLKKAYDVDWYLHPDDTYLQTLAQKSALRYGFEVPEPAVADISLQAGKQ
;
A
#
# COMPACT_ATOMS: atom_id res chain seq x y z
N MET A 1 5.19 13.63 38.50
CA MET A 1 5.55 13.75 37.10
C MET A 1 4.37 13.22 36.28
N VAL A 2 3.53 14.11 35.78
CA VAL A 2 2.35 13.72 34.98
C VAL A 2 2.86 13.39 33.58
N ARG A 3 2.87 12.11 33.19
CA ARG A 3 3.01 11.72 31.77
C ARG A 3 1.76 12.23 31.05
N LEU A 4 1.90 13.33 30.32
CA LEU A 4 0.91 13.67 29.32
C LEU A 4 0.89 12.48 28.34
N ALA A 5 -0.20 11.72 28.33
CA ALA A 5 -0.46 10.77 27.28
C ALA A 5 -0.59 11.60 26.00
N MET A 6 0.41 11.53 25.12
CA MET A 6 0.27 12.08 23.78
C MET A 6 -0.93 11.38 23.15
N ALA A 7 -1.94 12.13 22.79
CA ALA A 7 -3.07 11.59 22.06
C ALA A 7 -2.52 10.98 20.76
N VAL A 8 -2.72 9.67 20.59
CA VAL A 8 -2.38 8.99 19.34
C VAL A 8 -3.26 9.62 18.26
N LYS A 9 -2.64 10.28 17.29
CA LYS A 9 -3.38 10.81 16.14
C LYS A 9 -3.80 9.66 15.25
N GLU A 10 -5.03 9.72 14.77
CA GLU A 10 -5.54 8.77 13.78
C GLU A 10 -4.66 8.83 12.51
N PRO A 11 -4.30 7.67 11.93
CA PRO A 11 -3.56 7.66 10.67
C PRO A 11 -4.44 8.20 9.53
N TRP A 12 -3.82 8.77 8.53
CA TRP A 12 -4.52 9.13 7.33
C TRP A 12 -4.64 7.94 6.39
N VAL A 13 -5.87 7.56 6.06
CA VAL A 13 -6.18 6.42 5.19
C VAL A 13 -6.81 6.92 3.90
N GLU A 14 -6.17 6.58 2.80
CA GLU A 14 -6.68 6.83 1.45
C GLU A 14 -6.80 5.50 0.72
N TYR A 15 -7.70 5.41 -0.24
CA TYR A 15 -7.75 4.29 -1.15
C TYR A 15 -8.18 4.74 -2.55
N PHE A 16 -7.81 3.97 -3.53
CA PHE A 16 -8.23 4.14 -4.91
C PHE A 16 -8.22 2.78 -5.62
N PHE A 17 -8.86 2.73 -6.77
CA PHE A 17 -8.94 1.49 -7.53
C PHE A 17 -7.88 1.47 -8.61
N VAL A 18 -7.19 0.34 -8.74
CA VAL A 18 -6.13 0.11 -9.71
C VAL A 18 -6.41 -1.12 -10.56
N GLY A 19 -5.85 -1.10 -11.76
CA GLY A 19 -6.00 -2.17 -12.73
C GLY A 19 -7.40 -2.29 -13.32
N ILE A 20 -7.50 -3.10 -14.35
CA ILE A 20 -8.78 -3.32 -15.06
C ILE A 20 -9.80 -4.07 -14.18
N LEU A 21 -9.33 -4.85 -13.20
CA LEU A 21 -10.19 -5.53 -12.23
C LEU A 21 -10.68 -4.62 -11.11
N GLN A 22 -10.31 -3.32 -11.14
CA GLN A 22 -10.72 -2.33 -10.16
C GLN A 22 -10.42 -2.76 -8.72
N MET A 23 -9.22 -3.30 -8.50
CA MET A 23 -8.77 -3.73 -7.18
C MET A 23 -8.46 -2.52 -6.31
N ARG A 24 -8.88 -2.58 -5.06
CA ARG A 24 -8.64 -1.50 -4.09
C ARG A 24 -7.20 -1.53 -3.59
N CYS A 25 -6.46 -0.46 -3.85
CA CYS A 25 -5.19 -0.16 -3.21
C CYS A 25 -5.42 0.85 -2.08
N SER A 26 -4.85 0.61 -0.91
CA SER A 26 -4.95 1.53 0.23
C SER A 26 -3.58 2.07 0.61
N VAL A 27 -3.53 3.34 0.99
CA VAL A 27 -2.33 4.02 1.46
C VAL A 27 -2.61 4.58 2.85
N VAL A 28 -1.83 4.14 3.83
CA VAL A 28 -1.99 4.52 5.23
C VAL A 28 -0.76 5.31 5.67
N THR A 29 -0.94 6.55 6.12
CA THR A 29 0.14 7.44 6.51
C THR A 29 0.01 7.85 7.97
N ASP A 30 1.09 7.69 8.75
CA ASP A 30 1.20 8.31 10.06
C ASP A 30 1.32 9.82 9.88
N VAL A 31 0.37 10.55 10.41
CA VAL A 31 0.31 12.02 10.26
C VAL A 31 1.35 12.76 11.10
N THR A 32 2.06 12.07 11.97
CA THR A 32 3.10 12.65 12.82
C THR A 32 4.49 12.49 12.20
N THR A 33 4.77 11.32 11.62
CA THR A 33 6.09 10.98 11.07
C THR A 33 6.15 11.04 9.54
N GLY A 34 5.03 10.86 8.86
CA GLY A 34 4.96 10.67 7.41
C GLY A 34 5.21 9.22 6.97
N ASP A 35 5.45 8.30 7.91
CA ASP A 35 5.62 6.89 7.60
C ASP A 35 4.36 6.36 6.91
N THR A 36 4.56 5.71 5.78
CA THR A 36 3.47 5.32 4.88
C THR A 36 3.55 3.84 4.55
N VAL A 37 2.42 3.15 4.63
CA VAL A 37 2.26 1.75 4.21
C VAL A 37 1.35 1.70 3.00
N ILE A 38 1.76 0.92 1.98
CA ILE A 38 0.92 0.62 0.81
C ILE A 38 0.34 -0.78 0.99
N ILE A 39 -0.97 -0.90 0.89
CA ILE A 39 -1.70 -2.16 1.05
C ILE A 39 -2.33 -2.53 -0.28
N ASP A 40 -2.05 -3.76 -0.76
CA ASP A 40 -2.56 -4.31 -2.02
C ASP A 40 -2.19 -3.44 -3.24
N GLY A 41 -0.90 -3.20 -3.43
CA GLY A 41 -0.36 -2.45 -4.58
C GLY A 41 -0.13 -3.31 -5.83
N GLY A 42 -1.11 -4.14 -6.20
CA GLY A 42 -0.94 -5.21 -7.19
C GLY A 42 -1.00 -4.81 -8.66
N ALA A 43 -1.40 -3.59 -8.99
CA ALA A 43 -1.51 -3.10 -10.36
C ALA A 43 -1.15 -1.62 -10.48
N GLU A 44 -0.83 -1.17 -11.69
CA GLU A 44 -0.50 0.23 -12.01
C GLU A 44 0.53 0.86 -11.03
N PRO A 45 1.72 0.25 -10.85
CA PRO A 45 2.67 0.66 -9.80
C PRO A 45 3.11 2.12 -9.94
N GLN A 46 3.27 2.62 -11.16
CA GLN A 46 3.64 4.03 -11.37
C GLN A 46 2.56 4.99 -10.88
N ARG A 47 1.30 4.66 -11.07
CA ARG A 47 0.17 5.46 -10.57
C ARG A 47 0.14 5.50 -9.04
N ILE A 48 0.48 4.39 -8.37
CA ILE A 48 0.60 4.33 -6.92
C ILE A 48 1.77 5.21 -6.44
N ILE A 49 2.93 5.09 -7.11
CA ILE A 49 4.12 5.88 -6.82
C ILE A 49 3.82 7.39 -6.96
N ASP A 50 3.23 7.78 -8.06
CA ASP A 50 2.86 9.18 -8.33
C ASP A 50 1.89 9.70 -7.26
N TRP A 51 0.92 8.89 -6.85
CA TRP A 51 -0.01 9.22 -5.78
C TRP A 51 0.69 9.47 -4.45
N VAL A 52 1.56 8.57 -4.04
CA VAL A 52 2.31 8.72 -2.78
C VAL A 52 3.17 9.97 -2.76
N HIS A 53 3.78 10.31 -3.90
CA HIS A 53 4.70 11.45 -4.02
C HIS A 53 4.02 12.79 -4.34
N SER A 54 2.87 12.78 -4.99
CA SER A 54 2.14 14.00 -5.39
C SER A 54 1.26 14.58 -4.28
N PHE A 55 1.61 14.31 -3.02
CA PHE A 55 0.79 14.69 -1.91
C PHE A 55 0.65 16.23 -1.79
N SER A 56 -0.50 16.74 -2.24
CA SER A 56 -0.85 18.16 -2.19
C SER A 56 -2.12 18.46 -1.37
N GLY A 57 -2.58 17.54 -0.54
CA GLY A 57 -3.86 17.67 0.17
C GLY A 57 -5.09 17.56 -0.74
N LYS A 58 -4.90 17.73 -2.04
CA LYS A 58 -5.87 17.45 -3.09
C LYS A 58 -5.34 16.31 -3.90
N GLY A 59 -5.69 15.09 -3.54
CA GLY A 59 -5.30 13.96 -4.36
C GLY A 59 -5.78 14.10 -5.81
N PRO A 60 -5.19 13.33 -6.75
CA PRO A 60 -5.68 13.30 -8.11
C PRO A 60 -7.18 13.00 -8.15
N ASP A 61 -7.90 13.59 -9.10
CA ASP A 61 -9.35 13.45 -9.24
C ASP A 61 -9.84 11.99 -9.41
N TRP A 62 -8.91 11.08 -9.74
CA TRP A 62 -9.21 9.67 -9.92
C TRP A 62 -9.25 8.84 -8.64
N THR A 63 -8.98 9.41 -7.47
CA THR A 63 -9.13 8.68 -6.21
C THR A 63 -10.59 8.67 -5.77
N ASN A 64 -11.07 7.50 -5.43
CA ASN A 64 -12.44 7.29 -4.95
C ASN A 64 -12.50 7.10 -3.42
N GLY A 65 -11.33 7.25 -2.75
CA GLY A 65 -11.22 7.00 -1.32
C GLY A 65 -11.77 8.10 -0.45
N PRO A 66 -12.16 7.77 0.79
CA PRO A 66 -12.45 8.77 1.78
C PRO A 66 -11.17 9.55 2.03
N ARG A 67 -11.25 10.86 1.88
CA ARG A 67 -10.20 11.75 2.37
C ARG A 67 -10.44 11.91 3.85
N SER A 68 -9.43 11.66 4.65
CA SER A 68 -9.52 11.95 6.06
C SER A 68 -9.73 13.45 6.20
N THR A 69 -10.91 13.80 6.63
CA THR A 69 -11.40 15.07 7.15
C THR A 69 -10.82 16.37 6.56
N GLU A 70 -11.72 17.28 6.27
CA GLU A 70 -11.51 18.67 5.83
C GLU A 70 -10.56 19.50 6.72
N GLU A 71 -10.08 18.93 7.84
CA GLU A 71 -9.27 19.61 8.85
C GLU A 71 -7.75 19.46 8.66
N MET A 72 -7.29 18.62 7.75
CA MET A 72 -5.86 18.43 7.55
C MET A 72 -5.35 19.41 6.49
N HIS A 73 -4.84 20.54 6.94
CA HIS A 73 -4.12 21.47 6.10
C HIS A 73 -2.85 20.80 5.54
N GLU A 74 -2.64 20.94 4.24
CA GLU A 74 -1.50 20.43 3.46
C GLU A 74 -0.13 20.70 4.14
N SER A 75 0.00 21.82 4.85
CA SER A 75 1.21 22.22 5.57
C SER A 75 1.47 21.46 6.87
N SER A 76 0.54 20.59 7.32
CA SER A 76 0.63 19.91 8.62
C SER A 76 1.10 18.46 8.55
N ILE A 77 1.25 17.89 7.34
CA ILE A 77 1.66 16.49 7.16
C ILE A 77 3.10 16.43 6.66
N PRO A 78 3.95 15.64 7.33
CA PRO A 78 5.31 15.43 6.87
C PRO A 78 5.36 14.80 5.47
N THR A 79 6.46 14.97 4.78
CA THR A 79 6.74 14.25 3.53
C THR A 79 6.57 12.76 3.76
N ARG A 80 5.84 12.09 2.86
CA ARG A 80 5.61 10.66 2.94
C ARG A 80 6.88 9.87 2.67
N THR A 81 7.12 8.89 3.52
CA THR A 81 8.17 7.89 3.36
C THR A 81 7.53 6.51 3.41
N VAL A 82 7.57 5.77 2.30
CA VAL A 82 7.07 4.40 2.31
C VAL A 82 8.02 3.54 3.12
N VAL A 83 7.48 2.87 4.14
CA VAL A 83 8.25 2.05 5.09
C VAL A 83 7.92 0.56 4.98
N ALA A 84 6.79 0.21 4.38
CA ALA A 84 6.39 -1.17 4.19
C ALA A 84 5.38 -1.33 3.05
N LEU A 85 5.38 -2.51 2.44
CA LEU A 85 4.32 -3.01 1.57
C LEU A 85 3.60 -4.15 2.29
N LEU A 86 2.29 -4.21 2.18
CA LEU A 86 1.47 -5.20 2.85
C LEU A 86 0.38 -5.71 1.92
N ASN A 87 0.07 -7.00 1.98
CA ASN A 87 -1.04 -7.55 1.25
C ASN A 87 -2.07 -8.21 2.18
N THR A 88 -3.34 -7.98 1.86
CA THR A 88 -4.45 -8.69 2.49
C THR A 88 -4.46 -10.16 2.08
N HIS A 89 -4.11 -10.41 0.82
CA HIS A 89 -3.91 -11.75 0.25
C HIS A 89 -3.09 -11.63 -1.06
N ALA A 90 -2.67 -12.74 -1.63
CA ALA A 90 -1.72 -12.75 -2.74
C ALA A 90 -2.31 -13.19 -4.08
N HIS A 91 -3.58 -12.94 -4.38
CA HIS A 91 -4.08 -13.03 -5.74
C HIS A 91 -3.33 -12.05 -6.65
N PHE A 92 -3.15 -12.41 -7.93
CA PHE A 92 -2.28 -11.65 -8.85
C PHE A 92 -2.68 -10.18 -9.01
N ASP A 93 -3.96 -9.85 -8.92
CA ASP A 93 -4.47 -8.48 -8.98
C ASP A 93 -4.13 -7.65 -7.73
N HIS A 94 -3.88 -8.31 -6.60
CA HIS A 94 -3.43 -7.69 -5.35
C HIS A 94 -1.90 -7.68 -5.18
N SER A 95 -1.20 -8.65 -5.75
CA SER A 95 0.24 -8.85 -5.53
C SER A 95 1.12 -8.79 -6.77
N GLY A 96 0.53 -8.78 -7.96
CA GLY A 96 1.26 -8.96 -9.22
C GLY A 96 2.36 -7.94 -9.47
N HIS A 97 2.17 -6.69 -9.10
CA HIS A 97 3.14 -5.61 -9.26
C HIS A 97 3.88 -5.21 -7.97
N ILE A 98 3.78 -6.02 -6.91
CA ILE A 98 4.60 -5.83 -5.70
C ILE A 98 6.11 -5.80 -6.01
N PRO A 99 6.66 -6.62 -6.95
CA PRO A 99 8.07 -6.53 -7.31
C PRO A 99 8.48 -5.13 -7.78
N ASP A 100 7.64 -4.44 -8.53
CA ASP A 100 7.91 -3.07 -9.01
C ASP A 100 7.95 -2.07 -7.84
N LEU A 101 7.01 -2.19 -6.90
CA LEU A 101 6.99 -1.34 -5.71
C LEU A 101 8.15 -1.63 -4.77
N LYS A 102 8.54 -2.90 -4.59
CA LYS A 102 9.75 -3.25 -3.84
C LYS A 102 10.99 -2.61 -4.44
N LYS A 103 11.13 -2.64 -5.76
CA LYS A 103 12.24 -2.02 -6.48
C LYS A 103 12.24 -0.49 -6.32
N ALA A 104 11.04 0.13 -6.32
CA ALA A 104 10.91 1.58 -6.21
C ALA A 104 11.25 2.12 -4.81
N TYR A 105 10.91 1.38 -3.76
CA TYR A 105 10.99 1.85 -2.38
C TYR A 105 12.06 1.16 -1.54
N ASP A 106 12.56 -0.01 -1.96
CA ASP A 106 13.53 -0.82 -1.21
C ASP A 106 13.10 -1.10 0.24
N VAL A 107 11.86 -1.58 0.39
CA VAL A 107 11.23 -1.86 1.69
C VAL A 107 10.73 -3.29 1.79
N ASP A 108 10.50 -3.75 3.01
CA ASP A 108 9.98 -5.08 3.27
C ASP A 108 8.54 -5.24 2.81
N TRP A 109 8.24 -6.42 2.28
CA TRP A 109 6.89 -6.86 1.93
C TRP A 109 6.37 -7.88 2.93
N TYR A 110 5.19 -7.59 3.48
CA TYR A 110 4.51 -8.37 4.50
C TYR A 110 3.36 -9.16 3.89
N LEU A 111 3.38 -10.48 4.10
CA LEU A 111 2.37 -11.42 3.60
C LEU A 111 2.13 -12.52 4.62
N HIS A 112 0.86 -12.98 4.75
CA HIS A 112 0.56 -14.16 5.56
C HIS A 112 1.16 -15.41 4.90
N PRO A 113 1.80 -16.32 5.65
CA PRO A 113 2.48 -17.49 5.07
C PRO A 113 1.56 -18.42 4.28
N ASP A 114 0.28 -18.51 4.62
CA ASP A 114 -0.70 -19.33 3.91
C ASP A 114 -0.95 -18.82 2.47
N ASP A 115 -0.61 -17.56 2.17
CA ASP A 115 -0.76 -16.96 0.85
C ASP A 115 0.48 -17.12 -0.05
N THR A 116 1.57 -17.70 0.46
CA THR A 116 2.79 -17.94 -0.33
C THR A 116 2.51 -18.74 -1.59
N TYR A 117 1.58 -19.67 -1.52
CA TYR A 117 1.14 -20.46 -2.68
C TYR A 117 0.52 -19.59 -3.77
N LEU A 118 -0.37 -18.64 -3.43
CA LEU A 118 -0.99 -17.72 -4.39
C LEU A 118 0.05 -16.79 -4.99
N GLN A 119 0.98 -16.33 -4.19
CA GLN A 119 2.10 -15.51 -4.64
C GLN A 119 2.90 -16.20 -5.74
N THR A 120 3.30 -17.46 -5.53
CA THR A 120 4.09 -18.22 -6.52
C THR A 120 3.34 -18.46 -7.82
N LEU A 121 2.02 -18.41 -7.79
CA LEU A 121 1.16 -18.58 -8.97
C LEU A 121 0.74 -17.26 -9.63
N ALA A 122 1.12 -16.10 -9.09
CA ALA A 122 0.62 -14.81 -9.56
C ALA A 122 0.82 -14.60 -11.06
N GLN A 123 2.01 -14.86 -11.58
CA GLN A 123 2.33 -14.72 -13.01
C GLN A 123 1.49 -15.67 -13.88
N LYS A 124 1.41 -16.95 -13.51
CA LYS A 124 0.62 -17.95 -14.24
C LYS A 124 -0.88 -17.63 -14.21
N SER A 125 -1.37 -17.14 -13.07
CA SER A 125 -2.76 -16.76 -12.92
C SER A 125 -3.09 -15.51 -13.73
N ALA A 126 -2.23 -14.51 -13.74
CA ALA A 126 -2.39 -13.29 -14.54
C ALA A 126 -2.49 -13.62 -16.04
N LEU A 127 -1.61 -14.47 -16.55
CA LEU A 127 -1.60 -14.89 -17.95
C LEU A 127 -2.92 -15.55 -18.40
N ARG A 128 -3.60 -16.29 -17.51
CA ARG A 128 -4.91 -16.90 -17.82
C ARG A 128 -6.01 -15.85 -18.07
N TYR A 129 -5.84 -14.66 -17.54
CA TYR A 129 -6.76 -13.53 -17.72
C TYR A 129 -6.24 -12.52 -18.74
N GLY A 130 -5.14 -12.83 -19.43
CA GLY A 130 -4.55 -11.96 -20.45
C GLY A 130 -3.72 -10.81 -19.89
N PHE A 131 -3.27 -10.90 -18.63
CA PHE A 131 -2.40 -9.91 -18.00
C PHE A 131 -0.96 -10.41 -17.90
N GLU A 132 -0.03 -9.48 -18.00
CA GLU A 132 1.38 -9.71 -17.72
C GLU A 132 1.74 -9.02 -16.41
N VAL A 133 2.39 -9.76 -15.52
CA VAL A 133 2.96 -9.26 -14.28
C VAL A 133 4.40 -9.76 -14.17
N PRO A 134 5.29 -9.01 -13.47
CA PRO A 134 6.66 -9.46 -13.25
C PRO A 134 6.73 -10.78 -12.49
N GLU A 135 7.91 -11.39 -12.51
CA GLU A 135 8.18 -12.57 -11.68
C GLU A 135 7.86 -12.28 -10.22
N PRO A 136 7.13 -13.20 -9.52
CA PRO A 136 6.71 -12.96 -8.16
C PRO A 136 7.88 -12.68 -7.21
N ALA A 137 7.73 -11.66 -6.36
CA ALA A 137 8.66 -11.43 -5.27
C ALA A 137 8.46 -12.47 -4.16
N VAL A 138 9.44 -12.62 -3.30
CA VAL A 138 9.33 -13.36 -2.04
C VAL A 138 8.99 -12.39 -0.92
N ALA A 139 8.01 -12.73 -0.08
CA ALA A 139 7.70 -11.93 1.09
C ALA A 139 8.87 -11.94 2.07
N ASP A 140 9.22 -10.77 2.58
CA ASP A 140 10.33 -10.60 3.52
C ASP A 140 9.89 -10.94 4.95
N ILE A 141 8.68 -10.56 5.30
CA ILE A 141 8.14 -10.73 6.65
C ILE A 141 6.82 -11.52 6.59
N SER A 142 6.74 -12.57 7.42
CA SER A 142 5.52 -13.34 7.61
C SER A 142 4.58 -12.66 8.59
N LEU A 143 3.38 -12.32 8.14
CA LEU A 143 2.32 -11.85 9.02
C LEU A 143 1.78 -12.99 9.89
N GLN A 144 1.61 -12.72 11.17
CA GLN A 144 1.01 -13.67 12.11
C GLN A 144 0.00 -12.93 12.99
N ALA A 145 -1.17 -13.53 13.18
CA ALA A 145 -2.19 -12.96 14.06
C ALA A 145 -1.66 -12.74 15.48
N GLY A 146 -1.93 -11.57 16.06
CA GLY A 146 -1.59 -11.24 17.43
C GLY A 146 -0.10 -10.95 17.69
N LYS A 147 0.74 -10.88 16.68
CA LYS A 147 2.12 -10.36 16.82
C LYS A 147 2.16 -8.89 16.39
N GLN A 148 2.70 -8.08 17.27
CA GLN A 148 3.08 -6.68 16.98
C GLN A 148 4.52 -6.62 16.49
#